data_af063052d6cd271e14d618f4bae8c584
#
_entry.id   af063052d6cd271e14d618f4bae8c584
#
_cell.length_a   1.000
_cell.length_b   1.000
_cell.length_c   1.000
_cell.angle_alpha   90.00
_cell.angle_beta   90.00
_cell.angle_gamma   90.00
#
_symmetry.space_group_name_H-M   'P 1'
#
loop_
_entity.id
_entity.type
_entity.pdbx_description
1 polymer ?
#
loop_
_entity_poly.entity_id
_entity_poly.type
_entity_poly.pdbx_seq_one_letter_code
_entity_poly.pdbx_strand_id
1 'polypeptide(L)'
;MRGKRIAVLPLLTAAVFLFAGAALNHSWASPANSSLGLFEASGDVGTVLHPGSVDYDASTATYALTGSGENIWFKADAFQFVWKKMSGDITLTADISFPTTTGNPHKKAVLMLRQSLDADSVYADVAVHGNGMTALQFRDEKGGLTREIQSNLSAPRRLRIARRGDYVYMALAAAEGEPTVAGGWLRVPLQGTFYVGIGLSSHDKDVVEKASFSKVELTAAAPSAGQPTLYSTLETVAVKSVERQVVYTAREHFEAPNWSRDGSFLIFNRDGHVLRMPVAGGKPEIIDTGFAHRCNNDHGPSPDATLLAISDESQEEHDSLVYTVPIGGGTPRRITKNSPSYWHGWSPDGKTLAFVGQRNVGEAGDDFDIYTIPVAGGEETRLTTAKGLDDGPEYSPDGTFIYFNSERTGSMQIWRMRTDGSQQEQVTFDEFNNWFPHISPDGRWIVFLSFLNDVSPSDHPFYKHVYIRLMPVDTMKAKVIAYVYGGQGTINVPSWSPDGKRIAFVSNSETKE
;
A
#
# COMPACT_ATOMS: atom_id res chain seq x y z
N MET A 1 -69.80 -23.84 -38.80
CA MET A 1 -71.04 -23.66 -37.99
C MET A 1 -70.66 -22.92 -36.72
N ARG A 2 -71.09 -21.70 -36.60
CA ARG A 2 -71.81 -21.05 -35.48
C ARG A 2 -71.18 -21.34 -34.10
N GLY A 3 -70.82 -20.38 -33.24
CA GLY A 3 -71.55 -19.16 -32.92
C GLY A 3 -70.74 -18.21 -32.05
N LYS A 4 -71.01 -16.97 -32.27
CA LYS A 4 -70.59 -15.80 -31.49
C LYS A 4 -71.16 -15.83 -30.05
N ARG A 5 -70.34 -15.51 -29.04
CA ARG A 5 -70.89 -14.95 -27.79
C ARG A 5 -70.11 -13.70 -27.42
N ILE A 6 -70.84 -12.63 -27.33
CA ILE A 6 -70.55 -11.30 -26.85
C ILE A 6 -70.44 -11.39 -25.33
N ALA A 7 -69.39 -10.86 -24.72
CA ALA A 7 -69.29 -10.63 -23.29
C ALA A 7 -69.03 -9.15 -23.04
N VAL A 8 -69.89 -8.62 -22.21
CA VAL A 8 -70.06 -7.24 -21.78
C VAL A 8 -68.94 -6.84 -20.82
N LEU A 9 -68.37 -5.67 -21.07
CA LEU A 9 -67.34 -5.01 -20.23
C LEU A 9 -68.04 -4.24 -19.07
N PRO A 10 -67.64 -4.34 -17.81
CA PRO A 10 -68.03 -3.37 -16.82
C PRO A 10 -67.01 -2.24 -16.74
N LEU A 11 -67.48 -1.00 -16.83
CA LEU A 11 -66.72 0.21 -16.49
C LEU A 11 -66.34 0.17 -15.02
N LEU A 12 -65.03 0.21 -14.76
CA LEU A 12 -64.49 0.58 -13.46
C LEU A 12 -64.04 2.04 -13.52
N THR A 13 -64.75 2.88 -12.77
CA THR A 13 -64.36 4.26 -12.48
C THR A 13 -63.12 4.27 -11.60
N ALA A 14 -62.00 4.70 -12.15
CA ALA A 14 -60.75 4.94 -11.40
C ALA A 14 -60.84 6.34 -10.75
N ALA A 15 -60.92 6.38 -9.44
CA ALA A 15 -60.71 7.61 -8.66
C ALA A 15 -59.22 7.95 -8.64
N VAL A 16 -58.87 9.05 -9.28
CA VAL A 16 -57.50 9.63 -9.24
C VAL A 16 -57.37 10.39 -7.94
N PHE A 17 -56.63 9.81 -6.97
CA PHE A 17 -56.11 10.56 -5.82
C PHE A 17 -54.89 11.33 -6.25
N LEU A 18 -55.03 12.64 -6.43
CA LEU A 18 -53.91 13.57 -6.53
C LEU A 18 -53.25 13.69 -5.14
N PHE A 19 -52.14 12.98 -4.93
CA PHE A 19 -51.21 13.31 -3.86
C PHE A 19 -50.38 14.52 -4.32
N ALA A 20 -50.68 15.69 -3.80
CA ALA A 20 -49.81 16.85 -3.86
C ALA A 20 -48.58 16.57 -3.01
N GLY A 21 -47.55 16.00 -3.60
CA GLY A 21 -46.23 15.93 -3.01
C GLY A 21 -45.65 17.34 -2.92
N ALA A 22 -45.62 17.89 -1.71
CA ALA A 22 -44.84 19.10 -1.43
C ALA A 22 -43.39 18.74 -1.63
N ALA A 23 -42.84 19.06 -2.80
CA ALA A 23 -41.40 19.12 -3.02
C ALA A 23 -40.86 20.24 -2.11
N LEU A 24 -40.24 19.85 -1.01
CA LEU A 24 -39.39 20.73 -0.23
C LEU A 24 -38.21 21.11 -1.12
N ASN A 25 -38.40 22.17 -1.91
CA ASN A 25 -37.32 22.90 -2.54
C ASN A 25 -36.48 23.48 -1.41
N HIS A 26 -35.42 22.80 -1.04
CA HIS A 26 -34.33 23.41 -0.29
C HIS A 26 -33.72 24.44 -1.23
N SER A 27 -34.24 25.66 -1.17
CA SER A 27 -33.58 26.81 -1.76
C SER A 27 -32.24 26.99 -1.01
N TRP A 28 -31.16 26.72 -1.67
CA TRP A 28 -29.84 27.15 -1.25
C TRP A 28 -29.85 28.68 -1.29
N ALA A 29 -30.19 29.32 -0.17
CA ALA A 29 -29.98 30.75 -0.01
C ALA A 29 -28.46 30.98 -0.06
N SER A 30 -27.98 31.54 -1.16
CA SER A 30 -26.66 32.13 -1.20
C SER A 30 -26.58 33.20 -0.13
N PRO A 31 -25.75 33.05 0.92
CA PRO A 31 -25.52 34.17 1.83
C PRO A 31 -24.74 35.24 1.07
N ALA A 32 -25.15 36.49 1.27
CA ALA A 32 -24.50 37.67 0.72
C ALA A 32 -23.00 37.62 1.03
N ASN A 33 -22.18 37.70 -0.02
CA ASN A 33 -20.79 38.14 -0.10
C ASN A 33 -19.96 38.19 1.20
N SER A 34 -19.73 37.06 1.87
CA SER A 34 -18.54 36.85 2.66
C SER A 34 -17.53 36.17 1.74
N SER A 35 -16.46 36.84 1.35
CA SER A 35 -15.42 36.19 0.54
C SER A 35 -14.84 35.05 1.36
N LEU A 36 -15.01 33.80 0.92
CA LEU A 36 -14.40 32.63 1.52
C LEU A 36 -12.93 32.46 1.10
N GLY A 37 -12.24 33.57 0.85
CA GLY A 37 -10.84 33.60 0.44
C GLY A 37 -10.59 32.80 -0.83
N LEU A 38 -9.89 31.69 -0.74
CA LEU A 38 -9.56 30.82 -1.88
C LEU A 38 -10.74 29.93 -2.34
N PHE A 39 -11.78 29.79 -1.53
CA PHE A 39 -12.88 28.85 -1.76
C PHE A 39 -14.15 29.55 -2.29
N GLU A 40 -15.00 28.77 -2.94
CA GLU A 40 -16.20 29.25 -3.63
C GLU A 40 -17.47 29.08 -2.79
N ALA A 41 -17.50 28.04 -1.96
CA ALA A 41 -18.69 27.71 -1.17
C ALA A 41 -18.33 26.84 0.06
N SER A 42 -19.31 26.70 0.96
CA SER A 42 -19.24 25.83 2.12
C SER A 42 -20.60 25.21 2.42
N GLY A 43 -20.59 24.09 3.12
CA GLY A 43 -21.79 23.39 3.56
C GLY A 43 -21.49 22.03 4.15
N ASP A 44 -22.50 21.42 4.74
CA ASP A 44 -22.38 20.08 5.27
C ASP A 44 -22.50 19.04 4.15
N VAL A 45 -21.70 18.00 4.22
CA VAL A 45 -21.78 16.78 3.42
C VAL A 45 -22.43 15.69 4.27
N GLY A 46 -23.40 14.99 3.70
CA GLY A 46 -24.18 13.97 4.42
C GLY A 46 -25.14 14.57 5.45
N THR A 47 -25.56 13.76 6.41
CA THR A 47 -26.51 14.17 7.46
C THR A 47 -25.77 14.54 8.74
N VAL A 48 -25.85 15.78 9.16
CA VAL A 48 -25.33 16.28 10.43
C VAL A 48 -26.48 16.75 11.32
N LEU A 49 -26.35 16.59 12.64
CA LEU A 49 -27.35 17.11 13.60
C LEU A 49 -27.17 18.60 13.88
N HIS A 50 -25.95 19.07 13.85
CA HIS A 50 -25.61 20.47 14.09
C HIS A 50 -24.93 21.01 12.83
N PRO A 51 -25.58 21.92 12.10
CA PRO A 51 -24.99 22.53 10.90
C PRO A 51 -23.63 23.16 11.20
N GLY A 52 -22.68 22.90 10.30
CA GLY A 52 -21.36 23.48 10.38
C GLY A 52 -21.31 24.92 9.87
N SER A 53 -20.20 25.61 10.15
CA SER A 53 -19.93 26.95 9.66
C SER A 53 -18.45 27.17 9.38
N VAL A 54 -18.14 28.24 8.64
CA VAL A 54 -16.79 28.70 8.40
C VAL A 54 -16.73 30.22 8.60
N ASP A 55 -15.73 30.66 9.36
CA ASP A 55 -15.34 32.06 9.46
C ASP A 55 -13.97 32.24 8.79
N TYR A 56 -13.88 33.18 7.85
CA TYR A 56 -12.64 33.52 7.16
C TYR A 56 -12.13 34.89 7.59
N ASP A 57 -10.99 34.91 8.25
CA ASP A 57 -10.28 36.16 8.58
C ASP A 57 -9.31 36.53 7.43
N ALA A 58 -9.70 37.53 6.65
CA ALA A 58 -8.90 38.01 5.50
C ALA A 58 -7.58 38.66 5.93
N SER A 59 -7.48 39.16 7.18
CA SER A 59 -6.26 39.81 7.67
C SER A 59 -5.12 38.81 7.98
N THR A 60 -5.48 37.59 8.40
CA THR A 60 -4.55 36.51 8.72
C THR A 60 -4.60 35.35 7.70
N ALA A 61 -5.51 35.43 6.71
CA ALA A 61 -5.81 34.37 5.75
C ALA A 61 -6.09 33.02 6.45
N THR A 62 -6.85 33.06 7.55
CA THR A 62 -7.15 31.90 8.39
C THR A 62 -8.62 31.53 8.29
N TYR A 63 -8.90 30.23 8.17
CA TYR A 63 -10.25 29.66 8.19
C TYR A 63 -10.47 28.99 9.54
N ALA A 64 -11.51 29.39 10.26
CA ALA A 64 -12.00 28.73 11.46
C ALA A 64 -13.28 27.96 11.11
N LEU A 65 -13.21 26.63 11.11
CA LEU A 65 -14.34 25.76 10.85
C LEU A 65 -14.96 25.30 12.17
N THR A 66 -16.29 25.27 12.20
CA THR A 66 -17.07 24.50 13.18
C THR A 66 -17.83 23.42 12.45
N GLY A 67 -17.92 22.21 13.02
CA GLY A 67 -18.63 21.12 12.38
C GLY A 67 -18.99 20.01 13.36
N SER A 68 -20.07 19.34 13.08
CA SER A 68 -20.43 18.07 13.70
C SER A 68 -20.26 16.95 12.66
N GLY A 69 -20.85 15.80 12.93
CA GLY A 69 -20.87 14.68 11.99
C GLY A 69 -20.21 13.43 12.56
N GLU A 70 -20.77 12.30 12.20
CA GLU A 70 -20.38 11.01 12.77
C GLU A 70 -18.98 10.59 12.31
N ASN A 71 -18.67 10.78 11.03
CA ASN A 71 -17.34 10.44 10.50
C ASN A 71 -17.16 10.84 9.03
N ILE A 72 -15.89 10.78 8.57
CA ILE A 72 -15.46 10.65 7.16
C ILE A 72 -14.87 9.24 7.06
N TRP A 73 -15.74 8.20 6.92
CA TRP A 73 -15.33 6.80 6.99
C TRP A 73 -16.38 5.85 6.44
N PHE A 74 -16.11 4.55 6.40
CA PHE A 74 -16.98 3.51 5.88
C PHE A 74 -17.49 3.82 4.46
N LYS A 75 -18.81 3.79 4.26
CA LYS A 75 -19.46 3.97 2.95
C LYS A 75 -20.06 5.35 2.74
N ALA A 76 -20.15 6.16 3.79
CA ALA A 76 -20.76 7.48 3.73
C ALA A 76 -20.15 8.42 4.76
N ASP A 77 -20.09 9.70 4.42
CA ASP A 77 -19.44 10.75 5.18
C ASP A 77 -20.47 11.71 5.79
N ALA A 78 -20.15 12.29 6.96
CA ALA A 78 -20.90 13.35 7.60
C ALA A 78 -19.93 14.39 8.20
N PHE A 79 -19.84 15.59 7.62
CA PHE A 79 -18.85 16.61 8.02
C PHE A 79 -19.12 17.96 7.38
N GLN A 80 -18.54 19.03 7.95
CA GLN A 80 -18.50 20.37 7.34
C GLN A 80 -17.36 20.45 6.31
N PHE A 81 -17.67 20.99 5.11
CA PHE A 81 -16.74 21.14 4.01
C PHE A 81 -16.73 22.58 3.46
N VAL A 82 -15.55 23.08 3.09
CA VAL A 82 -15.34 24.37 2.42
C VAL A 82 -14.52 24.08 1.16
N TRP A 83 -15.04 24.46 -0.03
CA TRP A 83 -14.49 23.94 -1.28
C TRP A 83 -14.42 24.95 -2.42
N LYS A 84 -13.64 24.56 -3.42
CA LYS A 84 -13.60 25.13 -4.77
C LYS A 84 -13.67 23.98 -5.79
N LYS A 85 -14.28 24.24 -6.94
CA LYS A 85 -14.25 23.30 -8.07
C LYS A 85 -12.98 23.47 -8.87
N MET A 86 -12.27 22.38 -9.13
CA MET A 86 -11.04 22.35 -9.92
C MET A 86 -11.01 21.12 -10.82
N SER A 87 -10.03 21.08 -11.73
CA SER A 87 -9.73 19.94 -12.59
C SER A 87 -8.22 19.85 -12.81
N GLY A 88 -7.74 18.68 -13.26
CA GLY A 88 -6.32 18.47 -13.54
C GLY A 88 -5.48 18.26 -12.28
N ASP A 89 -4.20 18.54 -12.39
CA ASP A 89 -3.24 18.38 -11.31
C ASP A 89 -3.29 19.54 -10.34
N ILE A 90 -3.33 19.26 -9.06
CA ILE A 90 -3.45 20.26 -8.00
C ILE A 90 -2.56 19.93 -6.80
N THR A 91 -2.31 20.99 -6.03
CA THR A 91 -1.71 20.89 -4.70
C THR A 91 -2.48 21.78 -3.73
N LEU A 92 -2.94 21.21 -2.61
CA LEU A 92 -3.53 21.92 -1.49
C LEU A 92 -2.66 21.70 -0.27
N THR A 93 -2.23 22.80 0.36
CA THR A 93 -1.37 22.77 1.56
C THR A 93 -1.97 23.68 2.63
N ALA A 94 -1.91 23.28 3.89
CA ALA A 94 -2.29 24.12 5.02
C ALA A 94 -1.58 23.72 6.31
N ASP A 95 -1.45 24.68 7.23
CA ASP A 95 -1.19 24.44 8.64
C ASP A 95 -2.53 24.20 9.32
N ILE A 96 -2.67 23.06 10.06
CA ILE A 96 -3.91 22.68 10.73
C ILE A 96 -3.68 22.64 12.25
N SER A 97 -4.66 23.12 13.00
CA SER A 97 -4.65 23.01 14.47
C SER A 97 -6.06 22.87 15.04
N PHE A 98 -6.17 22.11 16.12
CA PHE A 98 -7.36 22.09 16.97
C PHE A 98 -7.17 23.07 18.13
N PRO A 99 -8.14 23.98 18.39
CA PRO A 99 -8.01 24.93 19.51
C PRO A 99 -8.09 24.26 20.89
N THR A 100 -8.59 23.03 20.96
CA THR A 100 -8.70 22.24 22.17
C THR A 100 -8.18 20.82 21.95
N THR A 101 -7.52 20.26 22.95
CA THR A 101 -7.08 18.85 22.97
C THR A 101 -8.17 17.91 23.50
N THR A 102 -9.32 18.45 23.96
CA THR A 102 -10.48 17.69 24.43
C THR A 102 -11.36 17.27 23.25
N GLY A 103 -12.32 16.40 23.53
CA GLY A 103 -13.27 15.87 22.53
C GLY A 103 -12.88 14.47 22.05
N ASN A 104 -13.54 14.02 21.00
CA ASN A 104 -13.27 12.68 20.46
C ASN A 104 -11.83 12.59 19.91
N PRO A 105 -11.03 11.58 20.31
CA PRO A 105 -9.67 11.40 19.80
C PRO A 105 -9.61 11.17 18.27
N HIS A 106 -10.71 10.74 17.67
CA HIS A 106 -10.83 10.53 16.22
C HIS A 106 -11.52 11.67 15.48
N LYS A 107 -11.82 12.82 16.12
CA LYS A 107 -12.22 14.01 15.36
C LYS A 107 -11.19 14.32 14.28
N LYS A 108 -11.61 14.78 13.12
CA LYS A 108 -10.75 14.93 11.93
C LYS A 108 -10.81 16.33 11.36
N ALA A 109 -9.64 16.91 11.08
CA ALA A 109 -9.49 18.04 10.18
C ALA A 109 -8.74 17.56 8.93
N VAL A 110 -9.27 17.88 7.74
CA VAL A 110 -8.82 17.28 6.48
C VAL A 110 -8.52 18.28 5.38
N LEU A 111 -7.53 17.96 4.56
CA LEU A 111 -7.37 18.49 3.20
C LEU A 111 -7.94 17.45 2.25
N MET A 112 -8.93 17.78 1.42
CA MET A 112 -9.72 16.79 0.69
C MET A 112 -9.87 17.11 -0.79
N LEU A 113 -9.85 16.05 -1.59
CA LEU A 113 -10.29 15.99 -2.98
C LEU A 113 -11.46 15.02 -3.08
N ARG A 114 -12.61 15.44 -3.67
CA ARG A 114 -13.75 14.53 -3.82
C ARG A 114 -14.51 14.77 -5.11
N GLN A 115 -15.07 13.69 -5.68
CA GLN A 115 -15.74 13.75 -6.98
C GLN A 115 -17.05 14.54 -6.93
N SER A 116 -17.83 14.38 -5.88
CA SER A 116 -19.13 15.05 -5.68
C SER A 116 -19.37 15.40 -4.22
N LEU A 117 -20.44 16.16 -3.92
CA LEU A 117 -20.87 16.45 -2.56
C LEU A 117 -21.79 15.35 -1.96
N ASP A 118 -22.02 14.25 -2.69
CA ASP A 118 -22.75 13.11 -2.15
C ASP A 118 -21.97 12.48 -0.99
N ALA A 119 -22.66 12.02 0.05
CA ALA A 119 -22.03 11.41 1.23
C ALA A 119 -21.17 10.19 0.90
N ASP A 120 -21.51 9.45 -0.14
CA ASP A 120 -20.84 8.23 -0.60
C ASP A 120 -19.83 8.43 -1.75
N SER A 121 -19.42 9.69 -1.99
CA SER A 121 -18.52 10.09 -3.09
C SER A 121 -17.17 9.37 -3.05
N VAL A 122 -16.59 9.17 -4.23
CA VAL A 122 -15.14 8.92 -4.39
C VAL A 122 -14.39 10.11 -3.80
N TYR A 123 -13.36 9.86 -2.99
CA TYR A 123 -12.54 10.91 -2.39
C TYR A 123 -11.15 10.41 -1.98
N ALA A 124 -10.25 11.36 -1.77
CA ALA A 124 -9.04 11.20 -0.97
C ALA A 124 -8.88 12.41 -0.04
N ASP A 125 -8.42 12.19 1.18
CA ASP A 125 -8.05 13.25 2.10
C ASP A 125 -6.74 12.96 2.84
N VAL A 126 -6.08 14.02 3.29
CA VAL A 126 -5.04 13.95 4.30
C VAL A 126 -5.65 14.43 5.60
N ALA A 127 -5.92 13.50 6.51
CA ALA A 127 -6.58 13.71 7.77
C ALA A 127 -5.59 13.80 8.93
N VAL A 128 -5.72 14.81 9.79
CA VAL A 128 -5.14 14.80 11.13
C VAL A 128 -6.27 14.61 12.14
N HIS A 129 -6.07 13.66 13.06
CA HIS A 129 -7.04 13.32 14.10
C HIS A 129 -6.76 14.07 15.41
N GLY A 130 -7.76 14.11 16.29
CA GLY A 130 -7.63 14.75 17.61
C GLY A 130 -6.56 14.16 18.50
N ASN A 131 -6.23 12.87 18.35
CA ASN A 131 -5.12 12.19 19.03
C ASN A 131 -3.76 12.32 18.32
N GLY A 132 -3.72 13.07 17.20
CA GLY A 132 -2.52 13.27 16.39
C GLY A 132 -2.28 12.24 15.29
N MET A 133 -3.03 11.13 15.22
CA MET A 133 -2.92 10.19 14.11
C MET A 133 -3.14 10.93 12.79
N THR A 134 -2.29 10.66 11.81
CA THR A 134 -2.34 11.30 10.50
C THR A 134 -2.32 10.25 9.41
N ALA A 135 -3.22 10.37 8.44
CA ALA A 135 -3.38 9.37 7.38
C ALA A 135 -3.81 9.98 6.06
N LEU A 136 -3.43 9.34 4.96
CA LEU A 136 -4.08 9.50 3.66
C LEU A 136 -5.24 8.51 3.61
N GLN A 137 -6.47 9.02 3.67
CA GLN A 137 -7.71 8.24 3.62
C GLN A 137 -8.33 8.34 2.22
N PHE A 138 -9.01 7.30 1.76
CA PHE A 138 -9.60 7.28 0.42
C PHE A 138 -10.74 6.30 0.26
N ARG A 139 -11.64 6.65 -0.66
CA ARG A 139 -12.70 5.80 -1.21
C ARG A 139 -12.56 5.86 -2.72
N ASP A 140 -12.14 4.77 -3.35
CA ASP A 140 -11.80 4.68 -4.78
C ASP A 140 -13.01 4.37 -5.68
N GLU A 141 -14.14 3.98 -5.09
CA GLU A 141 -15.42 3.80 -5.79
C GLU A 141 -16.59 4.38 -4.98
N LYS A 142 -17.62 4.89 -5.67
CA LYS A 142 -18.80 5.45 -5.01
C LYS A 142 -19.51 4.40 -4.17
N GLY A 143 -19.76 4.70 -2.88
CA GLY A 143 -20.38 3.77 -1.92
C GLY A 143 -19.48 2.64 -1.45
N GLY A 144 -18.21 2.63 -1.87
CA GLY A 144 -17.18 1.71 -1.39
C GLY A 144 -16.76 1.98 0.05
N LEU A 145 -15.94 1.08 0.61
CA LEU A 145 -15.37 1.26 1.94
C LEU A 145 -14.18 2.22 1.89
N THR A 146 -14.10 3.12 2.84
CA THR A 146 -12.90 3.93 3.07
C THR A 146 -11.76 3.06 3.60
N ARG A 147 -10.57 3.33 3.11
CA ARG A 147 -9.28 2.73 3.51
C ARG A 147 -8.28 3.83 3.80
N GLU A 148 -7.15 3.47 4.44
CA GLU A 148 -6.14 4.46 4.79
C GLU A 148 -4.71 3.94 4.67
N ILE A 149 -3.79 4.89 4.54
CA ILE A 149 -2.35 4.72 4.77
C ILE A 149 -2.00 5.65 5.92
N GLN A 150 -1.70 5.10 7.08
CA GLN A 150 -1.29 5.87 8.25
C GLN A 150 0.16 6.32 8.10
N SER A 151 0.43 7.58 8.42
CA SER A 151 1.78 8.13 8.50
C SER A 151 2.47 7.71 9.79
N ASN A 152 3.80 7.66 9.75
CA ASN A 152 4.65 7.56 10.93
C ASN A 152 4.83 8.89 11.68
N LEU A 153 4.32 10.02 11.13
CA LEU A 153 4.30 11.31 11.78
C LEU A 153 2.97 11.52 12.49
N SER A 154 3.03 11.84 13.78
CA SER A 154 1.86 12.20 14.58
C SER A 154 1.77 13.72 14.72
N ALA A 155 0.56 14.25 14.58
CA ALA A 155 0.23 15.66 14.72
C ALA A 155 1.19 16.60 13.93
N PRO A 156 1.41 16.36 12.61
CA PRO A 156 2.22 17.25 11.83
C PRO A 156 1.57 18.65 11.80
N ARG A 157 2.41 19.68 11.74
CA ARG A 157 1.91 21.06 11.70
C ARG A 157 1.38 21.42 10.32
N ARG A 158 2.11 21.03 9.26
CA ARG A 158 1.79 21.36 7.88
C ARG A 158 1.49 20.11 7.07
N LEU A 159 0.34 20.09 6.41
CA LEU A 159 -0.15 18.99 5.61
C LEU A 159 -0.29 19.44 4.16
N ARG A 160 -0.05 18.50 3.25
CA ARG A 160 -0.27 18.67 1.81
C ARG A 160 -0.97 17.45 1.25
N ILE A 161 -2.00 17.67 0.43
CA ILE A 161 -2.55 16.71 -0.50
C ILE A 161 -2.23 17.17 -1.91
N ALA A 162 -1.75 16.27 -2.75
CA ALA A 162 -1.46 16.56 -4.14
C ALA A 162 -2.03 15.47 -5.06
N ARG A 163 -2.55 15.92 -6.22
CA ARG A 163 -3.00 15.05 -7.31
C ARG A 163 -2.09 15.25 -8.52
N ARG A 164 -1.66 14.13 -9.12
CA ARG A 164 -0.90 14.06 -10.37
C ARG A 164 -1.49 12.93 -11.23
N GLY A 165 -2.16 13.31 -12.32
CA GLY A 165 -2.97 12.35 -13.09
C GLY A 165 -4.04 11.70 -12.23
N ASP A 166 -4.12 10.37 -12.20
CA ASP A 166 -5.04 9.60 -11.35
C ASP A 166 -4.51 9.35 -9.93
N TYR A 167 -3.30 9.81 -9.61
CA TYR A 167 -2.64 9.49 -8.35
C TYR A 167 -2.71 10.64 -7.35
N VAL A 168 -2.92 10.29 -6.09
CA VAL A 168 -2.96 11.21 -4.95
C VAL A 168 -1.93 10.77 -3.93
N TYR A 169 -1.24 11.74 -3.32
CA TYR A 169 -0.27 11.51 -2.26
C TYR A 169 -0.36 12.56 -1.16
N MET A 170 0.12 12.19 0.03
CA MET A 170 0.31 13.12 1.13
C MET A 170 1.78 13.52 1.30
N ALA A 171 1.99 14.77 1.74
CA ALA A 171 3.26 15.21 2.23
C ALA A 171 3.06 15.96 3.56
N LEU A 172 3.97 15.80 4.49
CA LEU A 172 3.84 16.26 5.87
C LEU A 172 5.12 16.95 6.34
N ALA A 173 4.96 17.94 7.23
CA ALA A 173 6.05 18.52 7.99
C ALA A 173 5.69 18.60 9.48
N ALA A 174 6.55 18.07 10.35
CA ALA A 174 6.34 18.08 11.79
C ALA A 174 6.42 19.50 12.40
N ALA A 175 7.25 20.37 11.79
CA ALA A 175 7.48 21.75 12.20
C ALA A 175 7.28 22.69 11.01
N GLU A 176 7.75 23.96 11.14
CA GLU A 176 7.82 24.86 10.00
C GLU A 176 8.79 24.33 8.94
N GLY A 177 8.40 24.42 7.67
CA GLY A 177 9.16 23.95 6.52
C GLY A 177 8.27 23.38 5.43
N GLU A 178 8.90 22.97 4.34
CA GLU A 178 8.21 22.31 3.24
C GLU A 178 7.81 20.88 3.63
N PRO A 179 6.57 20.48 3.37
CA PRO A 179 6.14 19.09 3.57
C PRO A 179 6.91 18.14 2.66
N THR A 180 7.37 17.01 3.22
CA THR A 180 8.00 15.94 2.47
C THR A 180 7.04 14.77 2.27
N VAL A 181 7.18 14.03 1.18
CA VAL A 181 6.34 12.86 0.90
C VAL A 181 6.40 11.90 2.09
N ALA A 182 5.23 11.48 2.57
CA ALA A 182 5.06 10.72 3.81
C ALA A 182 4.21 9.46 3.59
N GLY A 183 4.38 8.81 2.43
CA GLY A 183 3.67 7.58 2.08
C GLY A 183 3.64 7.35 0.58
N GLY A 184 3.22 6.14 0.20
CA GLY A 184 3.05 5.77 -1.21
C GLY A 184 1.90 6.53 -1.88
N TRP A 185 1.91 6.52 -3.20
CA TRP A 185 0.83 7.08 -4.01
C TRP A 185 -0.35 6.13 -4.09
N LEU A 186 -1.55 6.72 -4.12
CA LEU A 186 -2.79 5.99 -4.31
C LEU A 186 -3.43 6.38 -5.62
N ARG A 187 -3.96 5.40 -6.35
CA ARG A 187 -4.82 5.68 -7.48
C ARG A 187 -6.23 5.99 -6.98
N VAL A 188 -6.71 7.21 -7.24
CA VAL A 188 -8.07 7.66 -6.93
C VAL A 188 -8.66 8.29 -8.20
N PRO A 189 -9.62 7.64 -8.88
CA PRO A 189 -10.06 8.01 -10.23
C PRO A 189 -11.05 9.19 -10.20
N LEU A 190 -10.56 10.40 -9.87
CA LEU A 190 -11.31 11.64 -9.99
C LEU A 190 -11.36 12.09 -11.45
N GLN A 191 -12.56 12.24 -11.99
CA GLN A 191 -12.77 12.57 -13.41
C GLN A 191 -13.26 14.00 -13.60
N GLY A 192 -12.76 14.65 -14.67
CA GLY A 192 -13.21 15.98 -15.06
C GLY A 192 -13.05 17.01 -13.95
N THR A 193 -14.16 17.63 -13.56
CA THR A 193 -14.21 18.59 -12.45
C THR A 193 -14.52 17.88 -11.14
N PHE A 194 -13.80 18.22 -10.09
CA PHE A 194 -13.94 17.68 -8.73
C PHE A 194 -13.83 18.81 -7.70
N TYR A 195 -14.16 18.53 -6.46
CA TYR A 195 -14.13 19.48 -5.34
C TYR A 195 -12.81 19.34 -4.58
N VAL A 196 -12.17 20.48 -4.31
CA VAL A 196 -10.94 20.60 -3.53
C VAL A 196 -11.20 21.49 -2.34
N GLY A 197 -10.83 21.08 -1.14
CA GLY A 197 -11.12 21.90 0.02
C GLY A 197 -10.61 21.39 1.35
N ILE A 198 -11.11 22.04 2.40
CA ILE A 198 -10.81 21.77 3.80
C ILE A 198 -12.07 21.35 4.52
N GLY A 199 -11.96 20.40 5.45
CA GLY A 199 -13.13 19.88 6.13
C GLY A 199 -12.91 19.52 7.60
N LEU A 200 -14.02 19.37 8.34
CA LEU A 200 -14.00 19.04 9.75
C LEU A 200 -15.16 18.10 10.09
N SER A 201 -14.85 16.97 10.75
CA SER A 201 -15.82 16.07 11.39
C SER A 201 -15.48 15.93 12.88
N SER A 202 -16.48 16.04 13.74
CA SER A 202 -16.31 15.84 15.19
C SER A 202 -16.11 14.37 15.59
N HIS A 203 -16.43 13.42 14.73
CA HIS A 203 -16.50 11.98 15.01
C HIS A 203 -17.52 11.67 16.15
N ASP A 204 -18.48 12.54 16.29
CA ASP A 204 -19.61 12.43 17.22
C ASP A 204 -20.76 13.30 16.69
N LYS A 205 -21.90 12.68 16.35
CA LYS A 205 -23.02 13.41 15.74
C LYS A 205 -23.64 14.46 16.67
N ASP A 206 -23.48 14.30 17.99
CA ASP A 206 -24.09 15.15 19.02
C ASP A 206 -23.15 16.30 19.45
N VAL A 207 -21.92 16.34 18.97
CA VAL A 207 -20.88 17.31 19.38
C VAL A 207 -20.45 18.19 18.20
N VAL A 208 -20.26 19.47 18.46
CA VAL A 208 -19.64 20.43 17.53
C VAL A 208 -18.18 20.65 17.95
N GLU A 209 -17.27 20.40 17.03
CA GLU A 209 -15.86 20.63 17.17
C GLU A 209 -15.37 21.85 16.36
N LYS A 210 -14.15 22.28 16.63
CA LYS A 210 -13.51 23.40 15.92
C LYS A 210 -12.11 23.02 15.42
N ALA A 211 -11.78 23.53 14.22
CA ALA A 211 -10.43 23.45 13.68
C ALA A 211 -10.04 24.76 12.99
N SER A 212 -8.78 25.09 13.02
CA SER A 212 -8.20 26.25 12.34
C SER A 212 -7.27 25.80 11.23
N PHE A 213 -7.43 26.42 10.05
CA PHE A 213 -6.59 26.22 8.87
C PHE A 213 -5.94 27.55 8.51
N SER A 214 -4.63 27.62 8.56
CA SER A 214 -3.86 28.81 8.23
C SER A 214 -2.83 28.50 7.15
N LYS A 215 -2.27 29.55 6.53
CA LYS A 215 -1.32 29.42 5.42
C LYS A 215 -1.85 28.44 4.35
N VAL A 216 -3.14 28.56 4.03
CA VAL A 216 -3.78 27.72 3.02
C VAL A 216 -3.30 28.15 1.65
N GLU A 217 -2.72 27.21 0.91
CA GLU A 217 -2.23 27.40 -0.44
C GLU A 217 -2.90 26.38 -1.36
N LEU A 218 -3.53 26.86 -2.42
CA LEU A 218 -4.17 26.03 -3.43
C LEU A 218 -3.65 26.43 -4.80
N THR A 219 -2.94 25.52 -5.45
CA THR A 219 -2.35 25.75 -6.77
C THR A 219 -2.76 24.67 -7.76
N ALA A 220 -3.04 25.07 -9.00
CA ALA A 220 -3.00 24.15 -10.13
C ALA A 220 -1.52 23.85 -10.43
N ALA A 221 -1.17 22.58 -10.46
CA ALA A 221 0.18 22.19 -10.81
C ALA A 221 0.36 22.32 -12.33
N ALA A 222 1.35 23.09 -12.78
CA ALA A 222 1.79 23.03 -14.16
C ALA A 222 2.45 21.66 -14.42
N PRO A 223 2.37 21.12 -15.65
CA PRO A 223 3.15 19.94 -16.01
C PRO A 223 4.64 20.24 -15.75
N SER A 224 5.23 19.56 -14.79
CA SER A 224 6.65 19.75 -14.49
C SER A 224 7.50 19.16 -15.62
N ALA A 225 8.45 19.95 -16.15
CA ALA A 225 9.45 19.51 -17.11
C ALA A 225 10.67 18.82 -16.42
N GLY A 226 10.67 18.74 -15.09
CA GLY A 226 11.75 18.16 -14.31
C GLY A 226 11.83 16.64 -14.44
N GLN A 227 13.01 16.09 -14.17
CA GLN A 227 13.17 14.62 -14.00
C GLN A 227 12.37 14.19 -12.77
N PRO A 228 11.69 13.05 -12.84
CA PRO A 228 10.98 12.50 -11.67
C PRO A 228 11.96 12.24 -10.52
N THR A 229 11.55 12.60 -9.32
CA THR A 229 12.24 12.21 -8.09
C THR A 229 11.62 10.93 -7.57
N LEU A 230 12.43 9.90 -7.42
CA LEU A 230 12.02 8.62 -6.84
C LEU A 230 12.00 8.71 -5.31
N TYR A 231 10.92 8.21 -4.73
CA TYR A 231 10.81 7.92 -3.30
C TYR A 231 10.50 6.45 -3.12
N SER A 232 11.15 5.79 -2.16
CA SER A 232 10.76 4.49 -1.66
C SER A 232 10.11 4.65 -0.29
N THR A 233 9.07 3.85 -0.03
CA THR A 233 8.32 3.86 1.22
C THR A 233 8.27 2.44 1.76
N LEU A 234 8.85 2.23 2.94
CA LEU A 234 8.74 1.01 3.71
C LEU A 234 7.42 1.04 4.48
N GLU A 235 6.59 0.06 4.25
CA GLU A 235 5.24 -0.01 4.79
C GLU A 235 4.95 -1.39 5.38
N THR A 236 3.92 -1.43 6.22
CA THR A 236 3.30 -2.70 6.63
C THR A 236 1.80 -2.66 6.33
N VAL A 237 1.22 -3.80 5.96
CA VAL A 237 -0.23 -3.96 5.77
C VAL A 237 -0.78 -5.01 6.73
N ALA A 238 -1.89 -4.68 7.38
CA ALA A 238 -2.59 -5.60 8.27
C ALA A 238 -3.40 -6.62 7.46
N VAL A 239 -3.25 -7.91 7.76
CA VAL A 239 -3.88 -9.01 7.01
C VAL A 239 -5.42 -8.97 7.06
N LYS A 240 -5.99 -8.57 8.20
CA LYS A 240 -7.45 -8.56 8.43
C LYS A 240 -8.13 -7.30 7.90
N SER A 241 -7.59 -6.12 8.25
CA SER A 241 -8.21 -4.83 7.95
C SER A 241 -7.71 -4.23 6.63
N VAL A 242 -6.61 -4.74 6.07
CA VAL A 242 -5.85 -4.20 4.93
C VAL A 242 -5.41 -2.74 5.12
N GLU A 243 -5.36 -2.28 6.37
CA GLU A 243 -4.81 -0.97 6.74
C GLU A 243 -3.29 -0.96 6.56
N ARG A 244 -2.79 0.05 5.88
CA ARG A 244 -1.37 0.27 5.62
C ARG A 244 -0.81 1.25 6.63
N GLN A 245 0.44 1.04 7.02
CA GLN A 245 1.18 1.93 7.91
C GLN A 245 2.56 2.18 7.35
N VAL A 246 2.91 3.45 7.20
CA VAL A 246 4.25 3.89 6.81
C VAL A 246 5.19 3.72 7.99
N VAL A 247 6.33 3.07 7.75
CA VAL A 247 7.43 2.95 8.70
C VAL A 247 8.54 3.96 8.37
N TYR A 248 8.88 4.08 7.07
CA TYR A 248 9.94 4.97 6.62
C TYR A 248 9.72 5.39 5.15
N THR A 249 10.03 6.63 4.82
CA THR A 249 10.05 7.11 3.44
C THR A 249 11.34 7.89 3.20
N ALA A 250 11.99 7.66 2.07
CA ALA A 250 13.19 8.41 1.68
C ALA A 250 13.25 8.62 0.16
N ARG A 251 14.01 9.66 -0.23
CA ARG A 251 14.29 10.05 -1.62
C ARG A 251 15.44 9.22 -2.18
N GLU A 252 15.30 7.91 -2.12
CA GLU A 252 16.31 6.94 -2.56
C GLU A 252 15.63 5.60 -2.82
N HIS A 253 16.30 4.71 -3.54
CA HIS A 253 15.86 3.34 -3.72
C HIS A 253 16.27 2.50 -2.54
N PHE A 254 15.32 1.76 -1.96
CA PHE A 254 15.53 0.64 -1.04
C PHE A 254 14.42 -0.39 -1.23
N GLU A 255 14.64 -1.62 -0.80
CA GLU A 255 13.81 -2.76 -1.19
C GLU A 255 13.88 -3.94 -0.23
N ALA A 256 13.05 -4.98 -0.48
CA ALA A 256 13.15 -6.31 0.11
C ALA A 256 13.05 -6.37 1.64
N PRO A 257 11.92 -5.98 2.25
CA PRO A 257 11.83 -5.93 3.70
C PRO A 257 11.55 -7.30 4.32
N ASN A 258 12.40 -7.70 5.29
CA ASN A 258 12.15 -8.81 6.21
C ASN A 258 11.77 -8.29 7.61
N TRP A 259 11.12 -9.13 8.40
CA TRP A 259 10.97 -8.93 9.83
C TRP A 259 12.07 -9.64 10.61
N SER A 260 12.59 -8.99 11.66
CA SER A 260 13.34 -9.71 12.71
C SER A 260 12.43 -10.72 13.41
N ARG A 261 13.00 -11.81 13.92
CA ARG A 261 12.21 -12.91 14.54
C ARG A 261 11.49 -12.50 15.82
N ASP A 262 11.94 -11.45 16.49
CA ASP A 262 11.28 -10.84 17.66
C ASP A 262 10.22 -9.78 17.28
N GLY A 263 10.12 -9.45 15.98
CA GLY A 263 9.17 -8.46 15.48
C GLY A 263 9.53 -7.01 15.77
N SER A 264 10.72 -6.70 16.31
CA SER A 264 11.12 -5.36 16.72
C SER A 264 11.72 -4.52 15.59
N PHE A 265 12.31 -5.16 14.56
CA PHE A 265 12.98 -4.50 13.45
C PHE A 265 12.46 -4.98 12.10
N LEU A 266 12.57 -4.11 11.09
CA LEU A 266 12.58 -4.46 9.68
C LEU A 266 14.02 -4.42 9.17
N ILE A 267 14.36 -5.40 8.33
CA ILE A 267 15.66 -5.54 7.65
C ILE A 267 15.38 -5.34 6.17
N PHE A 268 16.16 -4.56 5.47
CA PHE A 268 15.97 -4.26 4.05
C PHE A 268 17.29 -3.91 3.36
N ASN A 269 17.29 -3.90 2.04
CA ASN A 269 18.47 -3.61 1.23
C ASN A 269 18.44 -2.17 0.69
N ARG A 270 19.63 -1.53 0.64
CA ARG A 270 19.86 -0.24 0.00
C ARG A 270 21.32 -0.10 -0.43
N ASP A 271 21.53 0.25 -1.70
CA ASP A 271 22.86 0.54 -2.27
C ASP A 271 23.90 -0.56 -1.97
N GLY A 272 23.52 -1.83 -2.08
CA GLY A 272 24.38 -2.98 -1.81
C GLY A 272 24.63 -3.29 -0.33
N HIS A 273 23.98 -2.55 0.58
CA HIS A 273 24.06 -2.79 2.02
C HIS A 273 22.75 -3.35 2.56
N VAL A 274 22.85 -4.17 3.59
CA VAL A 274 21.70 -4.60 4.39
C VAL A 274 21.57 -3.67 5.58
N LEU A 275 20.35 -3.14 5.78
CA LEU A 275 20.02 -2.22 6.86
C LEU A 275 18.96 -2.81 7.77
N ARG A 276 18.89 -2.31 8.99
CA ARG A 276 17.79 -2.57 9.93
C ARG A 276 17.23 -1.26 10.47
N MET A 277 15.95 -1.26 10.81
CA MET A 277 15.35 -0.16 11.54
C MET A 277 14.20 -0.63 12.44
N PRO A 278 13.92 0.07 13.57
CA PRO A 278 12.76 -0.27 14.40
C PRO A 278 11.44 -0.17 13.63
N VAL A 279 10.53 -1.11 13.86
CA VAL A 279 9.17 -1.08 13.26
C VAL A 279 8.40 0.17 13.69
N ALA A 280 8.69 0.69 14.88
CA ALA A 280 8.12 1.94 15.38
C ALA A 280 8.61 3.20 14.64
N GLY A 281 9.50 3.05 13.66
CA GLY A 281 10.15 4.16 12.96
C GLY A 281 11.49 4.54 13.58
N GLY A 282 12.19 5.49 12.97
CA GLY A 282 13.52 5.93 13.40
C GLY A 282 14.46 6.13 12.22
N LYS A 283 15.75 5.90 12.45
CA LYS A 283 16.77 5.95 11.42
C LYS A 283 17.22 4.54 11.08
N PRO A 284 17.37 4.21 9.78
CA PRO A 284 18.00 2.96 9.38
C PRO A 284 19.48 2.90 9.82
N GLU A 285 19.91 1.71 10.22
CA GLU A 285 21.29 1.40 10.61
C GLU A 285 21.82 0.31 9.68
N ILE A 286 23.05 0.46 9.18
CA ILE A 286 23.71 -0.57 8.37
C ILE A 286 24.10 -1.73 9.30
N ILE A 287 23.78 -2.96 8.88
CA ILE A 287 24.35 -4.18 9.46
C ILE A 287 25.73 -4.36 8.80
N ASP A 288 26.78 -4.43 9.59
CA ASP A 288 28.14 -4.66 9.08
C ASP A 288 28.24 -6.07 8.50
N THR A 289 28.30 -6.16 7.18
CA THR A 289 28.46 -7.40 6.43
C THR A 289 29.91 -7.61 5.92
N GLY A 290 30.88 -6.97 6.56
CA GLY A 290 32.31 -7.12 6.24
C GLY A 290 32.62 -6.75 4.78
N PHE A 291 33.15 -7.69 3.99
CA PHE A 291 33.47 -7.47 2.59
C PHE A 291 32.22 -7.44 1.66
N ALA A 292 31.08 -7.97 2.11
CA ALA A 292 29.85 -8.05 1.32
C ALA A 292 29.14 -6.68 1.32
N HIS A 293 29.43 -5.86 0.33
CA HIS A 293 28.90 -4.50 0.16
C HIS A 293 28.25 -4.29 -1.22
N ARG A 294 27.98 -5.39 -1.91
CA ARG A 294 27.20 -5.46 -3.14
C ARG A 294 26.09 -6.50 -3.00
N CYS A 295 25.46 -6.51 -1.81
CA CYS A 295 24.30 -7.36 -1.56
C CYS A 295 23.15 -6.94 -2.50
N ASN A 296 22.56 -7.92 -3.15
CA ASN A 296 21.29 -7.72 -3.85
C ASN A 296 20.12 -7.80 -2.86
N ASN A 297 18.89 -7.90 -3.37
CA ASN A 297 17.66 -7.89 -2.56
C ASN A 297 17.36 -9.22 -1.84
N ASP A 298 18.20 -10.27 -2.01
CA ASP A 298 17.92 -11.60 -1.44
C ASP A 298 18.62 -11.77 -0.10
N HIS A 299 17.91 -11.56 0.98
CA HIS A 299 18.42 -11.71 2.33
C HIS A 299 17.33 -12.11 3.33
N GLY A 300 17.72 -12.70 4.46
CA GLY A 300 16.75 -13.01 5.50
C GLY A 300 17.36 -13.69 6.73
N PRO A 301 16.75 -13.44 7.92
CA PRO A 301 17.21 -13.97 9.20
C PRO A 301 16.91 -15.47 9.34
N SER A 302 17.86 -16.21 9.91
CA SER A 302 17.67 -17.62 10.28
C SER A 302 16.51 -17.81 11.27
N PRO A 303 15.92 -19.02 11.34
CA PRO A 303 14.82 -19.29 12.26
C PRO A 303 15.17 -19.05 13.74
N ASP A 304 16.43 -19.28 14.13
CA ASP A 304 16.94 -19.06 15.49
C ASP A 304 17.42 -17.62 15.75
N ALA A 305 17.30 -16.72 14.76
CA ALA A 305 17.73 -15.34 14.83
C ALA A 305 19.24 -15.13 15.08
N THR A 306 20.09 -16.11 14.78
CA THR A 306 21.54 -16.00 15.00
C THR A 306 22.29 -15.55 13.77
N LEU A 307 21.78 -15.88 12.57
CA LEU A 307 22.40 -15.62 11.28
C LEU A 307 21.49 -14.79 10.37
N LEU A 308 22.10 -14.11 9.43
CA LEU A 308 21.47 -13.51 8.26
C LEU A 308 22.06 -14.21 7.03
N ALA A 309 21.23 -14.75 6.15
CA ALA A 309 21.63 -15.13 4.80
C ALA A 309 21.59 -13.90 3.90
N ILE A 310 22.54 -13.79 3.01
CA ILE A 310 22.69 -12.71 2.02
C ILE A 310 23.15 -13.28 0.70
N SER A 311 22.75 -12.66 -0.40
CA SER A 311 23.32 -12.85 -1.72
C SER A 311 24.17 -11.63 -2.06
N ASP A 312 25.44 -11.83 -2.41
CA ASP A 312 26.40 -10.73 -2.60
C ASP A 312 27.29 -10.96 -3.82
N GLU A 313 27.61 -9.88 -4.52
CA GLU A 313 28.40 -9.83 -5.77
C GLU A 313 29.79 -9.19 -5.58
N SER A 314 30.25 -9.01 -4.33
CA SER A 314 31.50 -8.31 -4.05
C SER A 314 32.75 -9.14 -4.38
N GLN A 315 32.61 -10.45 -4.45
CA GLN A 315 33.69 -11.40 -4.73
C GLN A 315 33.52 -12.04 -6.11
N GLU A 316 34.62 -12.53 -6.70
CA GLU A 316 34.67 -13.33 -7.92
C GLU A 316 33.75 -12.88 -9.08
N GLU A 317 34.34 -12.33 -10.13
CA GLU A 317 33.70 -11.97 -11.43
C GLU A 317 32.37 -11.20 -11.36
N HIS A 318 32.02 -10.69 -10.18
CA HIS A 318 30.79 -9.92 -9.93
C HIS A 318 29.47 -10.73 -10.07
N ASP A 319 29.53 -12.05 -9.93
CA ASP A 319 28.36 -12.93 -9.87
C ASP A 319 27.88 -13.13 -8.44
N SER A 320 26.56 -13.26 -8.28
CA SER A 320 25.94 -13.46 -6.97
C SER A 320 26.28 -14.81 -6.35
N LEU A 321 26.63 -14.80 -5.06
CA LEU A 321 26.88 -15.98 -4.23
C LEU A 321 26.15 -15.84 -2.88
N VAL A 322 25.76 -16.97 -2.31
CA VAL A 322 25.10 -17.00 -1.01
C VAL A 322 26.10 -17.10 0.11
N TYR A 323 25.94 -16.23 1.10
CA TYR A 323 26.71 -16.17 2.33
C TYR A 323 25.81 -16.20 3.55
N THR A 324 26.35 -16.52 4.71
CA THR A 324 25.75 -16.26 6.01
C THR A 324 26.65 -15.36 6.83
N VAL A 325 26.07 -14.44 7.59
CA VAL A 325 26.74 -13.52 8.49
C VAL A 325 26.01 -13.51 9.82
N PRO A 326 26.67 -13.28 10.99
CA PRO A 326 25.97 -13.09 12.25
C PRO A 326 24.91 -11.98 12.13
N ILE A 327 23.74 -12.17 12.72
CA ILE A 327 22.61 -11.20 12.62
C ILE A 327 22.99 -9.79 13.11
N GLY A 328 23.94 -9.67 14.02
CA GLY A 328 24.48 -8.42 14.51
C GLY A 328 25.60 -7.82 13.68
N GLY A 329 25.98 -8.47 12.57
CA GLY A 329 27.09 -8.10 11.73
C GLY A 329 28.37 -8.92 11.99
N GLY A 330 29.30 -8.89 11.04
CA GLY A 330 30.58 -9.62 11.12
C GLY A 330 31.07 -10.10 9.77
N THR A 331 31.99 -11.05 9.76
CA THR A 331 32.58 -11.60 8.55
C THR A 331 31.64 -12.61 7.89
N PRO A 332 31.25 -12.42 6.61
CA PRO A 332 30.42 -13.37 5.88
C PRO A 332 31.15 -14.71 5.66
N ARG A 333 30.43 -15.80 5.81
CA ARG A 333 30.88 -17.14 5.47
C ARG A 333 30.18 -17.59 4.19
N ARG A 334 30.98 -17.89 3.15
CA ARG A 334 30.46 -18.40 1.88
C ARG A 334 29.79 -19.75 2.05
N ILE A 335 28.63 -19.94 1.42
CA ILE A 335 27.85 -21.18 1.43
C ILE A 335 27.90 -21.83 0.05
N THR A 336 27.49 -21.13 -1.01
CA THR A 336 27.51 -21.66 -2.39
C THR A 336 28.89 -21.54 -3.01
N LYS A 337 29.28 -22.54 -3.83
CA LYS A 337 30.54 -22.55 -4.58
C LYS A 337 30.35 -22.04 -6.01
N ASN A 338 29.20 -22.33 -6.59
CA ASN A 338 28.86 -21.99 -7.96
C ASN A 338 28.04 -20.71 -8.02
N SER A 339 28.28 -19.89 -9.05
CA SER A 339 27.57 -18.66 -9.36
C SER A 339 26.83 -18.77 -10.69
N PRO A 340 25.77 -17.98 -10.92
CA PRO A 340 25.07 -17.19 -9.92
C PRO A 340 24.24 -18.04 -8.96
N SER A 341 24.06 -17.56 -7.74
CA SER A 341 23.23 -18.15 -6.70
C SER A 341 22.52 -17.04 -5.91
N TYR A 342 21.20 -17.14 -5.78
CA TYR A 342 20.33 -16.15 -5.16
C TYR A 342 19.54 -16.80 -4.02
N TRP A 343 19.71 -16.32 -2.80
CA TRP A 343 19.05 -16.89 -1.62
C TRP A 343 17.57 -16.49 -1.56
N HIS A 344 16.69 -17.43 -1.13
CA HIS A 344 15.26 -17.12 -0.89
C HIS A 344 14.68 -17.72 0.39
N GLY A 345 15.22 -18.82 0.92
CA GLY A 345 14.58 -19.47 2.06
C GLY A 345 15.51 -20.22 2.99
N TRP A 346 15.16 -20.24 4.27
CA TRP A 346 15.69 -21.12 5.30
C TRP A 346 14.75 -22.30 5.51
N SER A 347 15.28 -23.52 5.68
CA SER A 347 14.50 -24.60 6.24
C SER A 347 14.07 -24.25 7.68
N PRO A 348 12.89 -24.70 8.17
CA PRO A 348 12.42 -24.36 9.52
C PRO A 348 13.37 -24.79 10.65
N ASP A 349 14.17 -25.82 10.44
CA ASP A 349 15.18 -26.29 11.39
C ASP A 349 16.52 -25.53 11.29
N GLY A 350 16.62 -24.57 10.37
CA GLY A 350 17.80 -23.71 10.14
C GLY A 350 19.01 -24.44 9.56
N LYS A 351 18.87 -25.67 9.05
CA LYS A 351 20.01 -26.47 8.59
C LYS A 351 20.26 -26.42 7.08
N THR A 352 19.27 -25.99 6.30
CA THR A 352 19.33 -25.98 4.84
C THR A 352 18.87 -24.62 4.31
N LEU A 353 19.50 -24.15 3.25
CA LEU A 353 19.08 -22.99 2.46
C LEU A 353 18.43 -23.48 1.17
N ALA A 354 17.36 -22.81 0.75
CA ALA A 354 16.82 -22.87 -0.60
C ALA A 354 17.25 -21.61 -1.35
N PHE A 355 17.66 -21.78 -2.59
CA PHE A 355 18.17 -20.71 -3.43
C PHE A 355 17.88 -20.99 -4.91
N VAL A 356 17.98 -19.98 -5.72
CA VAL A 356 17.91 -20.06 -7.18
C VAL A 356 19.33 -20.07 -7.73
N GLY A 357 19.59 -20.95 -8.68
CA GLY A 357 20.87 -21.01 -9.34
C GLY A 357 20.75 -21.26 -10.84
N GLN A 358 21.57 -20.58 -11.63
CA GLN A 358 21.75 -20.90 -13.03
C GLN A 358 22.96 -21.83 -13.16
N ARG A 359 22.73 -23.01 -13.72
CA ARG A 359 23.80 -24.01 -13.88
C ARG A 359 23.76 -24.55 -15.30
N ASN A 360 24.93 -24.62 -15.94
CA ASN A 360 25.05 -25.27 -17.24
C ASN A 360 24.90 -26.79 -17.06
N VAL A 361 23.72 -27.34 -17.38
CA VAL A 361 23.37 -28.74 -17.19
C VAL A 361 23.23 -29.50 -18.53
N GLY A 362 24.03 -29.17 -19.53
CA GLY A 362 24.12 -29.85 -20.80
C GLY A 362 23.08 -29.38 -21.82
N GLU A 363 22.42 -30.34 -22.55
CA GLU A 363 21.49 -30.01 -23.63
C GLU A 363 20.21 -29.28 -23.18
N ALA A 364 19.92 -29.20 -21.88
CA ALA A 364 18.74 -28.55 -21.32
C ALA A 364 18.80 -27.00 -21.30
N GLY A 365 19.99 -26.43 -21.53
CA GLY A 365 20.20 -24.97 -21.51
C GLY A 365 20.57 -24.43 -20.12
N ASP A 366 20.75 -23.12 -20.05
CA ASP A 366 21.13 -22.38 -18.82
C ASP A 366 19.85 -21.80 -18.18
N ASP A 367 18.94 -22.66 -17.69
CA ASP A 367 17.77 -22.21 -16.97
C ASP A 367 18.07 -21.94 -15.49
N PHE A 368 17.33 -21.03 -14.88
CA PHE A 368 17.32 -20.84 -13.44
C PHE A 368 16.41 -21.89 -12.78
N ASP A 369 16.97 -22.63 -11.83
CA ASP A 369 16.30 -23.70 -11.11
C ASP A 369 16.41 -23.53 -9.60
N ILE A 370 15.54 -24.24 -8.89
CA ILE A 370 15.55 -24.29 -7.42
C ILE A 370 16.58 -25.32 -6.96
N TYR A 371 17.44 -24.89 -6.04
CA TYR A 371 18.44 -25.69 -5.37
C TYR A 371 18.32 -25.60 -3.86
N THR A 372 18.85 -26.61 -3.18
CA THR A 372 19.09 -26.59 -1.73
C THR A 372 20.54 -26.89 -1.42
N ILE A 373 21.03 -26.35 -0.29
CA ILE A 373 22.39 -26.60 0.21
C ILE A 373 22.39 -26.59 1.74
N PRO A 374 23.16 -27.51 2.41
CA PRO A 374 23.34 -27.42 3.85
C PRO A 374 23.97 -26.09 4.28
N VAL A 375 23.48 -25.48 5.36
CA VAL A 375 24.06 -24.25 5.92
C VAL A 375 25.52 -24.46 6.29
N ALA A 376 25.91 -25.65 6.71
CA ALA A 376 27.32 -25.99 6.95
C ALA A 376 28.21 -25.95 5.70
N GLY A 377 27.62 -25.83 4.52
CA GLY A 377 28.27 -26.02 3.21
C GLY A 377 28.21 -27.47 2.77
N GLY A 378 28.57 -27.74 1.53
CA GLY A 378 28.55 -29.08 0.95
C GLY A 378 28.14 -29.08 -0.52
N GLU A 379 27.47 -30.15 -0.96
CA GLU A 379 26.99 -30.28 -2.33
C GLU A 379 25.58 -29.66 -2.47
N GLU A 380 25.38 -28.99 -3.59
CA GLU A 380 24.08 -28.45 -4.00
C GLU A 380 23.18 -29.59 -4.49
N THR A 381 21.89 -29.53 -4.14
CA THR A 381 20.87 -30.46 -4.65
C THR A 381 19.89 -29.69 -5.51
N ARG A 382 19.83 -30.02 -6.81
CA ARG A 382 18.85 -29.45 -7.74
C ARG A 382 17.49 -30.10 -7.51
N LEU A 383 16.43 -29.28 -7.33
CA LEU A 383 15.07 -29.76 -7.06
C LEU A 383 14.14 -29.61 -8.26
N THR A 384 14.39 -28.64 -9.16
CA THR A 384 13.59 -28.44 -10.37
C THR A 384 14.43 -28.65 -11.63
N THR A 385 13.77 -29.10 -12.71
CA THR A 385 14.40 -29.41 -14.01
C THR A 385 13.46 -29.10 -15.17
N ALA A 386 12.33 -28.46 -14.90
CA ALA A 386 11.39 -28.05 -15.94
C ALA A 386 12.02 -26.90 -16.74
N LYS A 387 11.71 -26.89 -18.05
CA LYS A 387 12.18 -25.79 -18.91
C LYS A 387 11.51 -24.48 -18.50
N GLY A 388 12.29 -23.41 -18.47
CA GLY A 388 11.89 -22.06 -18.09
C GLY A 388 12.33 -21.69 -16.67
N LEU A 389 12.11 -20.45 -16.32
CA LEU A 389 12.53 -19.87 -15.04
C LEU A 389 11.73 -20.44 -13.87
N ASP A 390 12.42 -20.98 -12.88
CA ASP A 390 11.91 -21.32 -11.54
C ASP A 390 12.62 -20.43 -10.50
N ASP A 391 11.85 -19.74 -9.63
CA ASP A 391 12.40 -18.74 -8.71
C ASP A 391 11.62 -18.65 -7.39
N GLY A 392 12.12 -17.88 -6.42
CA GLY A 392 11.48 -17.54 -5.16
C GLY A 392 11.16 -18.72 -4.23
N PRO A 393 12.08 -19.68 -4.00
CA PRO A 393 11.79 -20.84 -3.17
C PRO A 393 11.72 -20.49 -1.68
N GLU A 394 10.58 -20.77 -1.03
CA GLU A 394 10.40 -20.64 0.42
C GLU A 394 9.81 -21.88 1.03
N TYR A 395 10.38 -22.34 2.16
CA TYR A 395 9.85 -23.48 2.91
C TYR A 395 8.54 -23.12 3.61
N SER A 396 7.59 -24.06 3.63
CA SER A 396 6.46 -23.99 4.56
C SER A 396 6.94 -24.08 6.01
N PRO A 397 6.27 -23.43 6.98
CA PRO A 397 6.70 -23.43 8.39
C PRO A 397 6.80 -24.82 9.03
N ASP A 398 6.03 -25.79 8.53
CA ASP A 398 6.06 -27.19 8.98
C ASP A 398 7.14 -28.04 8.30
N GLY A 399 7.90 -27.44 7.35
CA GLY A 399 8.94 -28.15 6.60
C GLY A 399 8.44 -29.18 5.60
N THR A 400 7.15 -29.18 5.28
CA THR A 400 6.56 -30.18 4.39
C THR A 400 6.74 -29.86 2.91
N PHE A 401 6.67 -28.58 2.56
CA PHE A 401 6.72 -28.08 1.19
C PHE A 401 7.77 -26.98 1.01
N ILE A 402 8.21 -26.82 -0.24
CA ILE A 402 8.83 -25.59 -0.77
C ILE A 402 7.83 -25.01 -1.76
N TYR A 403 7.45 -23.75 -1.55
CA TYR A 403 6.70 -22.96 -2.51
C TYR A 403 7.67 -22.17 -3.38
N PHE A 404 7.34 -21.98 -4.65
CA PHE A 404 8.17 -21.29 -5.63
C PHE A 404 7.31 -20.75 -6.76
N ASN A 405 7.86 -19.94 -7.62
CA ASN A 405 7.20 -19.53 -8.86
C ASN A 405 7.88 -20.14 -10.08
N SER A 406 7.11 -20.43 -11.13
CA SER A 406 7.56 -21.10 -12.34
C SER A 406 6.77 -20.65 -13.56
N GLU A 407 7.47 -20.44 -14.68
CA GLU A 407 6.86 -20.09 -15.97
C GLU A 407 6.56 -21.30 -16.88
N ARG A 408 6.79 -22.52 -16.41
CA ARG A 408 6.68 -23.77 -17.19
C ARG A 408 5.33 -24.01 -17.87
N THR A 409 4.27 -23.29 -17.47
CA THR A 409 2.93 -23.35 -18.10
C THR A 409 2.63 -22.17 -19.02
N GLY A 410 3.62 -21.34 -19.33
CA GLY A 410 3.52 -20.20 -20.25
C GLY A 410 3.18 -18.86 -19.59
N SER A 411 2.87 -18.85 -18.29
CA SER A 411 2.79 -17.67 -17.43
C SER A 411 3.47 -17.98 -16.11
N MET A 412 3.99 -16.94 -15.43
CA MET A 412 4.60 -17.13 -14.11
C MET A 412 3.50 -17.41 -13.10
N GLN A 413 3.53 -18.59 -12.49
CA GLN A 413 2.53 -19.04 -11.51
C GLN A 413 3.21 -19.57 -10.25
N ILE A 414 2.47 -19.56 -9.13
CA ILE A 414 2.94 -20.17 -7.88
C ILE A 414 2.78 -21.68 -7.97
N TRP A 415 3.82 -22.39 -7.55
CA TRP A 415 3.91 -23.85 -7.44
C TRP A 415 4.34 -24.25 -6.04
N ARG A 416 4.19 -25.51 -5.70
CA ARG A 416 4.80 -26.11 -4.52
C ARG A 416 5.29 -27.53 -4.83
N MET A 417 6.25 -27.99 -4.05
CA MET A 417 6.82 -29.34 -4.13
C MET A 417 7.16 -29.86 -2.74
N ARG A 418 7.37 -31.15 -2.60
CA ARG A 418 8.00 -31.70 -1.40
C ARG A 418 9.44 -31.19 -1.28
N THR A 419 10.00 -31.19 -0.07
CA THR A 419 11.36 -30.68 0.18
C THR A 419 12.47 -31.49 -0.49
N ASP A 420 12.16 -32.68 -1.00
CA ASP A 420 13.03 -33.51 -1.84
C ASP A 420 12.88 -33.24 -3.35
N GLY A 421 12.07 -32.26 -3.76
CA GLY A 421 11.78 -31.90 -5.15
C GLY A 421 10.65 -32.69 -5.80
N SER A 422 10.08 -33.69 -5.12
CA SER A 422 8.98 -34.51 -5.64
C SER A 422 7.61 -33.83 -5.53
N GLN A 423 6.60 -34.37 -6.21
CA GLN A 423 5.21 -33.93 -6.15
C GLN A 423 5.04 -32.42 -6.45
N GLN A 424 5.62 -31.95 -7.55
CA GLN A 424 5.47 -30.57 -7.99
C GLN A 424 4.05 -30.33 -8.51
N GLU A 425 3.34 -29.37 -7.92
CA GLU A 425 1.97 -29.04 -8.29
C GLU A 425 1.75 -27.51 -8.36
N GLN A 426 0.95 -27.08 -9.34
CA GLN A 426 0.59 -25.68 -9.53
C GLN A 426 -0.44 -25.24 -8.48
N VAL A 427 -0.27 -24.01 -7.96
CA VAL A 427 -1.09 -23.44 -6.89
C VAL A 427 -1.97 -22.29 -7.40
N THR A 428 -1.48 -21.48 -8.35
CA THR A 428 -2.26 -20.40 -8.98
C THR A 428 -2.51 -20.67 -10.45
N PHE A 429 -3.66 -20.20 -10.97
CA PHE A 429 -4.14 -20.50 -12.34
C PHE A 429 -4.82 -19.28 -12.99
N ASP A 430 -4.39 -18.08 -12.66
CA ASP A 430 -5.01 -16.87 -13.17
C ASP A 430 -4.19 -16.18 -14.27
N GLU A 431 -4.66 -15.04 -14.75
CA GLU A 431 -4.09 -14.32 -15.89
C GLU A 431 -2.87 -13.46 -15.52
N PHE A 432 -2.52 -13.35 -14.23
CA PHE A 432 -1.39 -12.54 -13.77
C PHE A 432 -0.10 -13.35 -13.78
N ASN A 433 1.03 -12.65 -13.78
CA ASN A 433 2.33 -13.25 -13.51
C ASN A 433 2.62 -13.15 -12.01
N ASN A 434 2.55 -14.28 -11.32
CA ASN A 434 2.61 -14.40 -9.86
C ASN A 434 4.00 -14.79 -9.38
N TRP A 435 4.60 -13.96 -8.49
CA TRP A 435 5.98 -14.06 -8.06
C TRP A 435 6.10 -14.07 -6.53
N PHE A 436 7.19 -14.67 -6.02
CA PHE A 436 7.65 -14.60 -4.63
C PHE A 436 6.57 -14.98 -3.60
N PRO A 437 6.20 -16.27 -3.53
CA PRO A 437 5.23 -16.75 -2.56
C PRO A 437 5.84 -16.81 -1.16
N HIS A 438 5.25 -16.11 -0.18
CA HIS A 438 5.67 -16.14 1.21
C HIS A 438 4.57 -16.68 2.09
N ILE A 439 4.90 -17.73 2.86
CA ILE A 439 3.94 -18.46 3.69
C ILE A 439 3.87 -17.81 5.08
N SER A 440 2.66 -17.57 5.59
CA SER A 440 2.48 -17.04 6.95
C SER A 440 3.07 -17.99 8.01
N PRO A 441 3.55 -17.49 9.17
CA PRO A 441 4.13 -18.31 10.22
C PRO A 441 3.21 -19.43 10.74
N ASP A 442 1.89 -19.27 10.62
CA ASP A 442 0.89 -20.28 11.00
C ASP A 442 0.51 -21.24 9.86
N GLY A 443 1.16 -21.10 8.68
CA GLY A 443 0.95 -21.96 7.51
C GLY A 443 -0.40 -21.80 6.80
N ARG A 444 -1.22 -20.78 7.17
CA ARG A 444 -2.60 -20.66 6.66
C ARG A 444 -2.75 -19.75 5.47
N TRP A 445 -1.79 -18.87 5.23
CA TRP A 445 -1.86 -17.84 4.20
C TRP A 445 -0.61 -17.81 3.35
N ILE A 446 -0.77 -17.44 2.09
CA ILE A 446 0.31 -17.12 1.15
C ILE A 446 0.12 -15.67 0.74
N VAL A 447 1.15 -14.83 0.87
CA VAL A 447 1.25 -13.54 0.21
C VAL A 447 2.18 -13.66 -0.98
N PHE A 448 1.85 -13.00 -2.07
CA PHE A 448 2.68 -12.98 -3.28
C PHE A 448 2.45 -11.72 -4.10
N LEU A 449 3.39 -11.42 -4.99
CA LEU A 449 3.32 -10.32 -5.93
C LEU A 449 2.67 -10.78 -7.24
N SER A 450 1.86 -9.91 -7.87
CA SER A 450 1.31 -10.19 -9.19
C SER A 450 1.55 -9.02 -10.12
N PHE A 451 2.30 -9.27 -11.19
CA PHE A 451 2.45 -8.33 -12.29
C PHE A 451 1.26 -8.43 -13.24
N LEU A 452 0.95 -7.30 -13.88
CA LEU A 452 -0.05 -7.25 -14.94
C LEU A 452 0.51 -7.85 -16.24
N ASN A 453 -0.38 -8.11 -17.21
CA ASN A 453 -0.03 -8.77 -18.47
C ASN A 453 0.87 -7.95 -19.42
N ASP A 454 1.25 -6.73 -19.05
CA ASP A 454 2.22 -5.90 -19.76
C ASP A 454 3.69 -6.23 -19.44
N VAL A 455 3.90 -7.17 -18.49
CA VAL A 455 5.22 -7.67 -18.09
C VAL A 455 5.37 -9.11 -18.61
N SER A 456 6.55 -9.45 -19.18
CA SER A 456 6.84 -10.82 -19.60
C SER A 456 6.78 -11.79 -18.43
N PRO A 457 6.30 -13.04 -18.62
CA PRO A 457 6.32 -14.06 -17.56
C PRO A 457 7.70 -14.31 -16.94
N SER A 458 8.76 -14.19 -17.73
CA SER A 458 10.15 -14.41 -17.31
C SER A 458 10.83 -13.16 -16.74
N ASP A 459 10.07 -12.08 -16.52
CA ASP A 459 10.63 -10.81 -16.03
C ASP A 459 9.88 -10.32 -14.78
N HIS A 460 10.60 -9.67 -13.87
CA HIS A 460 10.07 -9.08 -12.65
C HIS A 460 10.69 -7.70 -12.39
N PRO A 461 10.45 -6.73 -13.29
CA PRO A 461 11.13 -5.44 -13.26
C PRO A 461 10.73 -4.58 -12.06
N PHE A 462 11.62 -3.64 -11.71
CA PHE A 462 11.29 -2.53 -10.81
C PHE A 462 10.31 -1.55 -11.48
N TYR A 463 9.67 -0.73 -10.65
CA TYR A 463 8.88 0.44 -11.06
C TYR A 463 7.73 0.09 -12.01
N LYS A 464 6.97 -0.92 -11.61
CA LYS A 464 5.72 -1.33 -12.23
C LYS A 464 4.56 -1.25 -11.25
N HIS A 465 3.35 -1.08 -11.78
CA HIS A 465 2.16 -1.27 -10.96
C HIS A 465 1.90 -2.76 -10.76
N VAL A 466 1.83 -3.16 -9.49
CA VAL A 466 1.70 -4.55 -9.07
C VAL A 466 0.62 -4.70 -8.00
N TYR A 467 0.05 -5.88 -7.92
CA TYR A 467 -0.81 -6.28 -6.81
C TYR A 467 -0.02 -7.05 -5.76
N ILE A 468 -0.17 -6.70 -4.50
CA ILE A 468 0.12 -7.60 -3.38
C ILE A 468 -1.15 -8.37 -3.10
N ARG A 469 -1.09 -9.69 -3.23
CA ARG A 469 -2.24 -10.57 -3.10
C ARG A 469 -2.06 -11.52 -1.93
N LEU A 470 -3.17 -11.81 -1.25
CA LEU A 470 -3.24 -12.71 -0.10
C LEU A 470 -4.18 -13.85 -0.42
N MET A 471 -3.75 -15.09 -0.20
CA MET A 471 -4.48 -16.31 -0.52
C MET A 471 -4.50 -17.28 0.66
N PRO A 472 -5.67 -17.75 1.11
CA PRO A 472 -5.74 -18.86 2.07
C PRO A 472 -5.23 -20.16 1.44
N VAL A 473 -4.43 -20.94 2.17
CA VAL A 473 -3.86 -22.21 1.68
C VAL A 473 -4.94 -23.28 1.44
N ASP A 474 -6.05 -23.22 2.18
CA ASP A 474 -7.15 -24.20 2.08
C ASP A 474 -8.10 -23.95 0.91
N THR A 475 -8.37 -22.69 0.59
CA THR A 475 -9.36 -22.32 -0.48
C THR A 475 -8.71 -21.92 -1.79
N MET A 476 -7.42 -21.56 -1.78
CA MET A 476 -6.65 -21.10 -2.95
C MET A 476 -7.32 -19.92 -3.71
N LYS A 477 -8.08 -19.06 -3.00
CA LYS A 477 -8.74 -17.90 -3.57
C LYS A 477 -8.01 -16.62 -3.17
N ALA A 478 -7.22 -16.09 -4.07
CA ALA A 478 -6.47 -14.86 -3.84
C ALA A 478 -7.36 -13.61 -3.84
N LYS A 479 -7.04 -12.67 -2.94
CA LYS A 479 -7.60 -11.32 -2.91
C LYS A 479 -6.48 -10.27 -2.95
N VAL A 480 -6.72 -9.15 -3.59
CA VAL A 480 -5.81 -7.99 -3.57
C VAL A 480 -5.89 -7.33 -2.18
N ILE A 481 -4.74 -7.10 -1.55
CA ILE A 481 -4.62 -6.37 -0.29
C ILE A 481 -3.92 -5.02 -0.45
N ALA A 482 -3.13 -4.84 -1.52
CA ALA A 482 -2.59 -3.54 -1.92
C ALA A 482 -2.35 -3.51 -3.43
N TYR A 483 -2.51 -2.33 -4.02
CA TYR A 483 -2.07 -1.99 -5.37
C TYR A 483 -1.03 -0.89 -5.25
N VAL A 484 0.17 -1.15 -5.70
CA VAL A 484 1.32 -0.27 -5.49
C VAL A 484 2.16 -0.11 -6.75
N TYR A 485 2.89 0.99 -6.85
CA TYR A 485 4.00 1.13 -7.76
C TYR A 485 5.22 0.55 -7.08
N GLY A 486 5.82 -0.51 -7.66
CA GLY A 486 6.86 -1.29 -7.02
C GLY A 486 7.52 -2.24 -8.02
N GLY A 487 7.41 -3.53 -7.81
CA GLY A 487 7.99 -4.58 -8.64
C GLY A 487 8.88 -5.52 -7.83
N GLN A 488 10.02 -5.93 -8.37
CA GLN A 488 10.93 -6.91 -7.79
C GLN A 488 11.20 -6.69 -6.30
N GLY A 489 11.61 -5.50 -5.91
CA GLY A 489 11.99 -5.20 -4.52
C GLY A 489 10.81 -5.02 -3.55
N THR A 490 9.57 -5.19 -3.99
CA THR A 490 8.38 -4.95 -3.15
C THR A 490 8.26 -5.98 -2.02
N ILE A 491 8.31 -7.28 -2.34
CA ILE A 491 8.21 -8.40 -1.38
C ILE A 491 9.00 -9.64 -1.86
N ASN A 492 10.15 -9.51 -2.48
CA ASN A 492 10.89 -10.67 -3.00
C ASN A 492 11.52 -11.59 -1.93
N VAL A 493 11.46 -11.22 -0.68
CA VAL A 493 11.97 -11.99 0.47
C VAL A 493 10.87 -12.20 1.51
N PRO A 494 11.00 -13.19 2.44
CA PRO A 494 9.99 -13.45 3.46
C PRO A 494 9.62 -12.21 4.27
N SER A 495 8.38 -11.74 4.15
CA SER A 495 7.94 -10.41 4.61
C SER A 495 6.82 -10.44 5.68
N TRP A 496 6.49 -11.60 6.21
CA TRP A 496 5.53 -11.75 7.30
C TRP A 496 6.07 -11.32 8.66
N SER A 497 5.26 -10.60 9.43
CA SER A 497 5.53 -10.40 10.87
C SER A 497 5.50 -11.74 11.60
N PRO A 498 6.31 -11.93 12.67
CA PRO A 498 6.36 -13.20 13.39
C PRO A 498 5.02 -13.66 13.98
N ASP A 499 4.13 -12.73 14.28
CA ASP A 499 2.77 -13.01 14.78
C ASP A 499 1.74 -13.28 13.67
N GLY A 500 2.16 -13.23 12.39
CA GLY A 500 1.33 -13.48 11.22
C GLY A 500 0.23 -12.44 10.97
N LYS A 501 0.30 -11.24 11.60
CA LYS A 501 -0.77 -10.25 11.47
C LYS A 501 -0.49 -9.15 10.46
N ARG A 502 0.77 -8.94 10.08
CA ARG A 502 1.19 -7.91 9.14
C ARG A 502 2.18 -8.46 8.11
N ILE A 503 2.24 -7.79 6.98
CA ILE A 503 3.20 -8.04 5.91
C ILE A 503 3.96 -6.73 5.70
N ALA A 504 5.29 -6.78 5.66
CA ALA A 504 6.13 -5.66 5.28
C ALA A 504 6.31 -5.64 3.75
N PHE A 505 6.36 -4.45 3.17
CA PHE A 505 6.62 -4.29 1.73
C PHE A 505 7.21 -2.90 1.45
N VAL A 506 7.80 -2.75 0.27
CA VAL A 506 8.24 -1.45 -0.23
C VAL A 506 7.36 -1.04 -1.40
N SER A 507 6.82 0.16 -1.35
CA SER A 507 6.22 0.84 -2.49
C SER A 507 7.11 1.99 -2.95
N ASN A 508 7.01 2.33 -4.24
CA ASN A 508 7.72 3.45 -4.82
C ASN A 508 6.76 4.55 -5.24
N SER A 509 7.28 5.74 -5.44
CA SER A 509 6.56 6.85 -6.05
C SER A 509 7.52 7.78 -6.76
N GLU A 510 7.04 8.38 -7.85
CA GLU A 510 7.80 9.34 -8.63
C GLU A 510 7.09 10.69 -8.60
N THR A 511 7.73 11.71 -8.04
CA THR A 511 7.23 13.08 -8.06
C THR A 511 7.96 13.86 -9.14
N LYS A 512 7.21 14.60 -9.94
CA LYS A 512 7.73 15.68 -10.75
C LYS A 512 7.44 16.98 -9.98
N GLU A 513 8.38 17.38 -9.14
CA GLU A 513 8.34 18.65 -8.43
C GLU A 513 8.82 19.80 -9.33
#